data_2270b4e17c89ffce66d03caad90103a3
#
_entry.id   2270b4e17c89ffce66d03caad90103a3
#
_cell.length_a   1.000
_cell.length_b   1.000
_cell.length_c   1.000
_cell.angle_alpha   90.00
_cell.angle_beta   90.00
_cell.angle_gamma   90.00
#
_symmetry.space_group_name_H-M   'P 1'
#
loop_
_entity.id
_entity.type
_entity.pdbx_description
1 polymer ?
#
loop_
_entity_poly.entity_id
_entity_poly.type
_entity_poly.pdbx_seq_one_letter_code
_entity_poly.pdbx_strand_id
1 'polypeptide(L)'
;MQTHGTKINDEKSFDGFGEAYFSSVHQNSIKAWKMHNKMIMNLVVPIGQVGFVFTDGAEFESIVIGELNYLRLVVQPGIWFGFKGISKNQSLILNIANILHSEGEVDRKEVNSFSFEWSKL
;
A
#
# COMPACT_ATOMS: atom_id res chain seq x y z
N MET A 1 -2.46 -10.93 1.05
CA MET A 1 -1.26 -10.06 1.00
C MET A 1 0.00 -10.89 1.21
N GLN A 2 1.08 -10.55 0.53
CA GLN A 2 2.38 -11.22 0.66
C GLN A 2 3.48 -10.17 0.82
N THR A 3 4.55 -10.53 1.52
CA THR A 3 5.73 -9.68 1.70
C THR A 3 6.96 -10.36 1.11
N HIS A 4 7.73 -9.60 0.33
CA HIS A 4 8.91 -10.12 -0.35
C HIS A 4 10.04 -9.10 -0.35
N GLY A 5 11.27 -9.58 -0.14
CA GLY A 5 12.47 -8.75 -0.22
C GLY A 5 13.28 -8.96 -1.49
N THR A 6 12.75 -9.70 -2.46
CA THR A 6 13.46 -10.04 -3.71
C THR A 6 13.04 -9.14 -4.86
N LYS A 7 13.70 -9.29 -6.02
CA LYS A 7 13.35 -8.53 -7.22
C LYS A 7 11.95 -8.91 -7.67
N ILE A 8 11.21 -7.92 -8.14
CA ILE A 8 9.81 -8.11 -8.53
C ILE A 8 9.64 -9.11 -9.65
N ASN A 9 10.52 -9.12 -10.65
CA ASN A 9 10.40 -10.00 -11.82
C ASN A 9 10.85 -11.44 -11.55
N ASP A 10 11.36 -11.73 -10.37
CA ASP A 10 11.76 -13.08 -9.97
C ASP A 10 10.64 -13.80 -9.21
N GLU A 11 9.51 -13.12 -9.00
CA GLU A 11 8.42 -13.60 -8.15
C GLU A 11 7.27 -14.17 -8.98
N LYS A 12 6.55 -15.12 -8.38
CA LYS A 12 5.33 -15.66 -8.98
C LYS A 12 4.22 -14.60 -9.07
N SER A 13 4.31 -13.55 -8.26
CA SER A 13 3.36 -12.44 -8.25
C SER A 13 3.60 -11.47 -9.40
N PHE A 14 4.68 -11.63 -10.15
CA PHE A 14 4.94 -10.78 -11.31
C PHE A 14 3.93 -11.07 -12.41
N ASP A 15 3.20 -10.06 -12.83
CA ASP A 15 2.15 -10.15 -13.85
C ASP A 15 2.27 -8.98 -14.83
N GLY A 16 3.49 -8.74 -15.32
CA GLY A 16 3.75 -7.66 -16.24
C GLY A 16 3.97 -6.33 -15.56
N PHE A 17 4.24 -5.32 -16.37
CA PHE A 17 4.48 -3.95 -15.92
C PHE A 17 3.49 -3.01 -16.60
N GLY A 18 2.76 -2.24 -15.79
CA GLY A 18 1.88 -1.19 -16.29
C GLY A 18 2.48 0.18 -16.10
N GLU A 19 2.77 0.52 -14.83
CA GLU A 19 3.37 1.80 -14.49
C GLU A 19 4.04 1.74 -13.12
N ALA A 20 4.93 2.69 -12.89
CA ALA A 20 5.54 2.90 -11.59
C ALA A 20 5.30 4.36 -11.21
N TYR A 21 4.84 4.59 -9.97
CA TYR A 21 4.64 5.96 -9.52
C TYR A 21 4.95 6.10 -8.04
N PHE A 22 5.36 7.31 -7.69
CA PHE A 22 5.65 7.66 -6.30
C PHE A 22 4.49 8.42 -5.70
N SER A 23 4.27 8.21 -4.42
CA SER A 23 3.44 9.08 -3.60
C SER A 23 4.17 9.36 -2.30
N SER A 24 3.79 10.43 -1.64
CA SER A 24 4.44 10.83 -0.39
C SER A 24 3.40 11.01 0.69
N VAL A 25 3.83 10.88 1.94
CA VAL A 25 2.95 11.04 3.09
C VAL A 25 3.73 11.66 4.24
N HIS A 26 3.11 12.66 4.89
CA HIS A 26 3.69 13.30 6.07
C HIS A 26 3.40 12.47 7.32
N GLN A 27 4.19 12.70 8.37
CA GLN A 27 3.97 12.05 9.66
C GLN A 27 2.53 12.24 10.13
N ASN A 28 1.91 11.17 10.56
CA ASN A 28 0.54 11.10 11.08
C ASN A 28 -0.57 11.41 10.07
N SER A 29 -0.21 11.74 8.82
CA SER A 29 -1.23 11.84 7.76
C SER A 29 -1.74 10.46 7.40
N ILE A 30 -3.06 10.36 7.25
CA ILE A 30 -3.73 9.11 6.91
C ILE A 30 -4.40 9.27 5.57
N LYS A 31 -4.16 8.32 4.66
CA LYS A 31 -4.83 8.25 3.37
C LYS A 31 -5.52 6.90 3.29
N ALA A 32 -6.84 6.89 3.37
CA ALA A 32 -7.68 5.69 3.35
C ALA A 32 -9.06 6.07 2.85
N TRP A 33 -9.79 5.21 2.28
CA TRP A 33 -9.54 3.82 1.86
C TRP A 33 -9.68 3.72 0.35
N LYS A 34 -8.93 2.82 -0.24
CA LYS A 34 -8.94 2.60 -1.67
C LYS A 34 -8.88 1.09 -1.95
N MET A 35 -9.55 0.66 -3.00
CA MET A 35 -9.50 -0.73 -3.45
C MET A 35 -9.36 -0.75 -4.96
N HIS A 36 -8.36 -1.47 -5.44
CA HIS A 36 -8.21 -1.72 -6.87
C HIS A 36 -9.00 -2.98 -7.25
N ASN A 37 -9.64 -2.93 -8.39
CA ASN A 37 -10.43 -4.06 -8.89
C ASN A 37 -9.63 -4.97 -9.83
N LYS A 38 -8.58 -4.44 -10.42
CA LYS A 38 -7.75 -5.18 -11.40
C LYS A 38 -6.26 -5.11 -11.10
N MET A 39 -5.78 -4.00 -10.56
CA MET A 39 -4.35 -3.77 -10.34
C MET A 39 -3.78 -4.65 -9.23
N ILE A 40 -2.66 -5.28 -9.53
CA ILE A 40 -1.79 -5.85 -8.50
C ILE A 40 -0.76 -4.79 -8.16
N MET A 41 -0.69 -4.41 -6.88
CA MET A 41 0.28 -3.43 -6.42
C MET A 41 1.52 -4.13 -5.86
N ASN A 42 2.67 -3.52 -6.11
CA ASN A 42 3.92 -3.88 -5.46
C ASN A 42 4.43 -2.63 -4.79
N LEU A 43 4.30 -2.57 -3.47
CA LEU A 43 4.57 -1.38 -2.67
C LEU A 43 5.90 -1.51 -1.95
N VAL A 44 6.73 -0.49 -2.10
CA VAL A 44 7.97 -0.34 -1.31
C VAL A 44 8.03 1.07 -0.75
N VAL A 45 8.75 1.23 0.35
CA VAL A 45 8.96 2.53 1.01
C VAL A 45 10.46 2.78 1.11
N PRO A 46 11.06 3.37 0.06
CA PRO A 46 12.52 3.57 0.04
C PRO A 46 13.00 4.66 1.00
N ILE A 47 12.14 5.58 1.40
CA ILE A 47 12.48 6.67 2.32
C ILE A 47 11.40 6.74 3.39
N GLY A 48 11.81 6.68 4.66
CA GLY A 48 10.94 6.82 5.81
C GLY A 48 10.31 5.52 6.25
N GLN A 49 9.16 5.62 6.90
CA GLN A 49 8.39 4.51 7.44
C GLN A 49 6.91 4.79 7.23
N VAL A 50 6.18 3.80 6.75
CA VAL A 50 4.75 3.93 6.48
C VAL A 50 4.02 2.71 7.04
N GLY A 51 2.94 2.95 7.75
CA GLY A 51 2.06 1.89 8.24
C GLY A 51 0.94 1.66 7.23
N PHE A 52 0.85 0.45 6.72
CA PHE A 52 -0.23 0.03 5.82
C PHE A 52 -1.25 -0.79 6.56
N VAL A 53 -2.51 -0.59 6.23
CA VAL A 53 -3.64 -1.35 6.78
C VAL A 53 -4.42 -1.91 5.62
N PHE A 54 -4.73 -3.20 5.72
CA PHE A 54 -5.51 -3.93 4.72
C PHE A 54 -6.74 -4.53 5.39
N THR A 55 -7.86 -4.53 4.68
CA THR A 55 -9.09 -5.10 5.21
C THR A 55 -9.97 -5.65 4.09
N ASP A 56 -10.71 -6.71 4.43
CA ASP A 56 -11.79 -7.23 3.61
C ASP A 56 -13.16 -6.69 4.08
N GLY A 57 -13.14 -5.82 5.09
CA GLY A 57 -14.33 -5.25 5.72
C GLY A 57 -14.65 -5.89 7.06
N ALA A 58 -14.10 -7.07 7.37
CA ALA A 58 -14.32 -7.79 8.62
C ALA A 58 -13.07 -7.83 9.47
N GLU A 59 -11.94 -8.16 8.89
CA GLU A 59 -10.67 -8.29 9.59
C GLU A 59 -9.66 -7.30 9.05
N PHE A 60 -8.69 -6.93 9.89
CA PHE A 60 -7.62 -5.99 9.54
C PHE A 60 -6.26 -6.64 9.71
N GLU A 61 -5.38 -6.36 8.75
CA GLU A 61 -3.95 -6.62 8.87
C GLU A 61 -3.21 -5.31 8.76
N SER A 62 -2.16 -5.13 9.55
CA SER A 62 -1.33 -3.94 9.47
C SER A 62 0.15 -4.30 9.51
N ILE A 63 0.96 -3.50 8.85
CA ILE A 63 2.41 -3.67 8.84
C ILE A 63 3.07 -2.32 8.59
N VAL A 64 4.13 -2.05 9.30
CA VAL A 64 4.98 -0.86 9.06
C VAL A 64 6.18 -1.31 8.25
N ILE A 65 6.36 -0.70 7.09
CA ILE A 65 7.53 -0.95 6.24
C ILE A 65 8.26 0.36 5.96
N GLY A 66 9.51 0.25 5.60
CA GLY A 66 10.37 1.40 5.30
C GLY A 66 11.83 1.04 5.45
N GLU A 67 12.64 2.05 5.75
CA GLU A 67 14.09 1.86 5.87
C GLU A 67 14.47 0.88 6.97
N LEU A 68 13.68 0.81 8.06
CA LEU A 68 13.94 -0.09 9.19
C LEU A 68 13.36 -1.48 9.01
N ASN A 69 12.44 -1.66 8.09
CA ASN A 69 11.82 -2.94 7.76
C ASN A 69 11.55 -2.94 6.26
N TYR A 70 12.62 -3.13 5.49
CA TYR A 70 12.59 -2.92 4.06
C TYR A 70 12.04 -4.15 3.34
N LEU A 71 10.73 -4.16 3.12
CA LEU A 71 10.00 -5.24 2.47
C LEU A 71 9.18 -4.69 1.31
N ARG A 72 8.86 -5.55 0.37
CA ARG A 72 7.90 -5.27 -0.69
C ARG A 72 6.58 -5.94 -0.34
N LEU A 73 5.50 -5.16 -0.37
CA LEU A 73 4.14 -5.69 -0.17
C LEU A 73 3.50 -5.94 -1.52
N VAL A 74 3.02 -7.16 -1.72
CA VAL A 74 2.23 -7.51 -2.91
C VAL A 74 0.77 -7.50 -2.51
N VAL A 75 -0.02 -6.63 -3.14
CA VAL A 75 -1.43 -6.45 -2.81
C VAL A 75 -2.27 -6.84 -4.01
N GLN A 76 -3.06 -7.90 -3.84
CA GLN A 76 -3.97 -8.38 -4.87
C GLN A 76 -5.18 -7.45 -4.99
N PRO A 77 -5.87 -7.44 -6.17
CA PRO A 77 -7.11 -6.69 -6.31
C PRO A 77 -8.16 -7.16 -5.31
N GLY A 78 -9.12 -6.29 -5.02
CA GLY A 78 -10.24 -6.64 -4.14
C GLY A 78 -9.97 -6.43 -2.66
N ILE A 79 -8.84 -5.84 -2.31
CA ILE A 79 -8.47 -5.56 -0.91
C ILE A 79 -8.52 -4.06 -0.67
N TRP A 80 -9.26 -3.65 0.35
CA TRP A 80 -9.25 -2.26 0.81
C TRP A 80 -7.95 -1.99 1.53
N PHE A 81 -7.33 -0.85 1.24
CA PHE A 81 -6.10 -0.47 1.93
C PHE A 81 -6.09 1.02 2.25
N GLY A 82 -5.32 1.33 3.27
CA GLY A 82 -5.00 2.70 3.65
C GLY A 82 -3.61 2.72 4.26
N PHE A 83 -3.07 3.92 4.47
CA PHE A 83 -1.75 4.04 5.06
C PHE A 83 -1.59 5.34 5.83
N LYS A 84 -0.60 5.32 6.72
CA LYS A 84 -0.27 6.43 7.61
C LYS A 84 1.24 6.65 7.60
N GLY A 85 1.67 7.89 7.49
CA GLY A 85 3.09 8.24 7.64
C GLY A 85 3.53 8.09 9.08
N ILE A 86 4.64 7.41 9.29
CA ILE A 86 5.17 7.14 10.63
C ILE A 86 6.39 8.01 10.92
N SER A 87 7.31 8.14 9.96
CA SER A 87 8.54 8.90 10.16
C SER A 87 8.27 10.39 10.32
N LYS A 88 9.15 11.03 11.10
CA LYS A 88 9.09 12.48 11.35
C LYS A 88 9.13 13.27 10.05
N ASN A 89 10.01 12.88 9.13
CA ASN A 89 10.09 13.50 7.81
C ASN A 89 9.12 12.81 6.86
N GLN A 90 8.88 13.45 5.73
CA GLN A 90 8.01 12.91 4.69
C GLN A 90 8.53 11.57 4.20
N SER A 91 7.65 10.59 4.11
CA SER A 91 7.98 9.26 3.59
C SER A 91 7.59 9.15 2.13
N LEU A 92 8.31 8.29 1.40
CA LEU A 92 8.10 8.08 -0.02
C LEU A 92 7.67 6.65 -0.25
N ILE A 93 6.57 6.48 -0.98
CA ILE A 93 6.01 5.18 -1.36
C ILE A 93 6.18 5.04 -2.87
N LEU A 94 6.68 3.88 -3.30
CA LEU A 94 6.71 3.52 -4.71
C LEU A 94 5.75 2.36 -4.95
N ASN A 95 4.86 2.51 -5.90
CA ASN A 95 4.03 1.42 -6.38
C ASN A 95 4.47 1.03 -7.79
N ILE A 96 4.80 -0.24 -7.97
CA ILE A 96 5.06 -0.82 -9.29
C ILE A 96 3.84 -1.67 -9.62
N ALA A 97 3.02 -1.18 -10.53
CA ALA A 97 1.73 -1.76 -10.85
C ALA A 97 1.80 -2.57 -12.15
N ASN A 98 0.98 -3.61 -12.23
CA ASN A 98 0.93 -4.47 -13.42
C ASN A 98 0.08 -3.87 -14.55
N ILE A 99 -0.71 -2.86 -14.26
CA ILE A 99 -1.56 -2.17 -15.25
C ILE A 99 -1.43 -0.66 -15.08
N LEU A 100 -1.81 0.09 -16.10
CA LEU A 100 -1.89 1.53 -16.03
C LEU A 100 -3.03 1.96 -15.11
N HIS A 101 -2.85 3.09 -14.45
CA HIS A 101 -3.89 3.67 -13.61
C HIS A 101 -5.12 4.02 -14.44
N SER A 102 -6.29 3.69 -13.90
CA SER A 102 -7.58 4.02 -14.50
C SER A 102 -8.58 4.25 -13.38
N GLU A 103 -9.27 5.39 -13.40
CA GLU A 103 -10.26 5.70 -12.36
C GLU A 103 -11.39 4.65 -12.30
N GLY A 104 -11.73 4.04 -13.42
CA GLY A 104 -12.80 3.05 -13.46
C GLY A 104 -12.49 1.74 -12.75
N GLU A 105 -11.21 1.48 -12.39
CA GLU A 105 -10.85 0.24 -11.69
C GLU A 105 -10.61 0.45 -10.20
N VAL A 106 -10.84 1.65 -9.67
CA VAL A 106 -10.58 2.01 -8.28
C VAL A 106 -11.88 2.41 -7.59
N ASP A 107 -12.11 1.80 -6.43
CA ASP A 107 -13.19 2.21 -5.52
C ASP A 107 -12.58 2.95 -4.32
N ARG A 108 -13.31 3.92 -3.80
CA ARG A 108 -12.86 4.74 -2.66
C ARG A 108 -13.95 4.80 -1.60
N LYS A 109 -13.51 4.88 -0.34
CA LYS A 109 -14.39 5.11 0.81
C LYS A 109 -13.73 6.12 1.74
N GLU A 110 -14.55 6.81 2.53
CA GLU A 110 -14.07 7.73 3.55
C GLU A 110 -13.30 6.99 4.64
N VAL A 111 -12.38 7.69 5.29
CA VAL A 111 -11.49 7.08 6.31
C VAL A 111 -12.28 6.45 7.46
N ASN A 112 -13.41 6.99 7.82
CA ASN A 112 -14.26 6.47 8.90
C ASN A 112 -15.23 5.37 8.46
N SER A 113 -15.16 4.94 7.19
CA SER A 113 -16.00 3.83 6.69
C SER A 113 -15.66 2.51 7.37
N PHE A 114 -14.41 2.34 7.80
CA PHE A 114 -13.97 1.18 8.57
C PHE A 114 -13.42 1.66 9.90
N SER A 115 -13.78 0.97 10.98
CA SER A 115 -13.29 1.27 12.33
C SER A 115 -11.90 0.67 12.53
N PHE A 116 -10.89 1.44 12.20
CA PHE A 116 -9.51 1.06 12.49
C PHE A 116 -8.86 2.10 13.39
N GLU A 117 -8.15 1.65 14.41
CA GLU A 117 -7.50 2.53 15.36
C GLU A 117 -6.09 2.89 14.87
N TRP A 118 -6.00 3.97 14.09
CA TRP A 118 -4.76 4.40 13.44
C TRP A 118 -3.66 4.81 14.43
N SER A 119 -4.03 5.18 15.65
CA SER A 119 -3.06 5.56 16.68
C SER A 119 -2.18 4.39 17.13
N LYS A 120 -2.55 3.17 16.78
CA LYS A 120 -1.75 1.97 17.11
C LYS A 120 -0.57 1.74 16.16
N LEU A 121 -0.50 2.45 15.08
CA LEU A 121 0.63 2.33 14.14
C LEU A 121 1.82 3.20 14.54
#